data_b05eee039149bf336944892b82f82df7
#
_entry.id   b05eee039149bf336944892b82f82df7
#
_cell.length_a   1.000
_cell.length_b   1.000
_cell.length_c   1.000
_cell.angle_alpha   90.00
_cell.angle_beta   90.00
_cell.angle_gamma   90.00
#
_symmetry.space_group_name_H-M   'P 1'
#
loop_
_entity.id
_entity.type
_entity.pdbx_description
1 polymer ?
#
loop_
_entity_poly.entity_id
_entity_poly.type
_entity_poly.pdbx_seq_one_letter_code
_entity_poly.pdbx_strand_id
1 'polypeptide(L)'
;MPVGKVTMLPLHKEFNGIRKTIFTDVDYLAPRLRVEDKREILDSVGLNPYQALANGYNSSEICLTIIDTKDIPVGMFGVGETGIIWLLATPEIHRIRFSFLRESRKVVNLLNHKYKILWNFVDCRNELHLRWLKWCGFKFLRKINYGVNQKPFFEFIKLYV
;
A
#
# COMPACT_ATOMS: atom_id res chain seq x y z
N MET A 1 -3.39 14.52 19.31
CA MET A 1 -4.31 14.61 18.18
C MET A 1 -3.51 14.61 16.89
N PRO A 2 -3.66 13.66 16.05
CA PRO A 2 -3.12 13.86 14.73
C PRO A 2 -3.86 15.07 14.16
N VAL A 3 -3.10 16.12 13.90
CA VAL A 3 -3.54 17.22 13.06
C VAL A 3 -4.24 16.55 11.88
N GLY A 4 -5.49 16.87 11.69
CA GLY A 4 -6.32 16.23 10.70
C GLY A 4 -5.51 15.96 9.45
N LYS A 5 -5.53 14.71 9.00
CA LYS A 5 -4.85 14.30 7.78
C LYS A 5 -5.39 15.16 6.66
N VAL A 6 -4.77 16.32 6.48
CA VAL A 6 -5.11 17.21 5.38
C VAL A 6 -4.64 16.49 4.12
N THR A 7 -5.56 15.83 3.50
CA THR A 7 -5.34 15.29 2.17
C THR A 7 -5.15 16.48 1.24
N MET A 8 -3.90 16.83 1.00
CA MET A 8 -3.55 17.86 0.02
C MET A 8 -3.66 17.37 -1.42
N LEU A 9 -4.11 16.14 -1.62
CA LEU A 9 -4.52 15.70 -2.95
C LEU A 9 -5.91 16.23 -3.19
N PRO A 10 -6.21 16.72 -4.40
CA PRO A 10 -7.58 16.97 -4.81
C PRO A 10 -8.32 15.63 -4.95
N LEU A 11 -8.47 14.91 -3.83
CA LEU A 11 -9.23 13.66 -3.75
C LEU A 11 -10.74 13.89 -3.79
N HIS A 12 -11.18 15.07 -4.20
CA HIS A 12 -12.52 15.26 -4.74
C HIS A 12 -12.66 14.59 -6.13
N LYS A 13 -11.55 14.13 -6.74
CA LYS A 13 -11.65 13.18 -7.85
C LYS A 13 -11.95 11.82 -7.28
N GLU A 14 -13.16 11.35 -7.48
CA GLU A 14 -13.54 10.01 -7.15
C GLU A 14 -12.76 9.03 -8.01
N PHE A 15 -12.01 8.14 -7.35
CA PHE A 15 -11.39 7.01 -8.00
C PHE A 15 -12.32 5.82 -7.83
N ASN A 16 -12.61 5.13 -8.92
CA ASN A 16 -13.45 3.95 -8.90
C ASN A 16 -12.79 2.86 -8.04
N GLY A 17 -13.51 2.43 -6.99
CA GLY A 17 -13.02 1.37 -6.11
C GLY A 17 -11.91 1.79 -5.15
N ILE A 18 -11.69 3.08 -4.96
CA ILE A 18 -10.71 3.59 -3.99
C ILE A 18 -11.35 4.75 -3.22
N ARG A 19 -11.34 4.65 -1.90
CA ARG A 19 -11.85 5.70 -1.03
C ARG A 19 -10.90 5.95 0.15
N LYS A 20 -11.16 7.01 0.87
CA LYS A 20 -10.42 7.32 2.09
C LYS A 20 -10.66 6.23 3.13
N THR A 21 -9.60 5.79 3.80
CA THR A 21 -9.68 4.78 4.85
C THR A 21 -10.42 5.28 6.07
N ILE A 22 -11.25 4.43 6.66
CA ILE A 22 -11.81 4.61 8.01
C ILE A 22 -11.25 3.49 8.89
N PHE A 23 -11.19 3.73 10.21
CA PHE A 23 -10.50 2.79 11.10
C PHE A 23 -11.10 1.38 11.10
N THR A 24 -12.42 1.26 10.92
CA THR A 24 -13.08 -0.05 10.84
C THR A 24 -12.59 -0.91 9.67
N ASP A 25 -11.96 -0.30 8.66
CA ASP A 25 -11.33 -1.06 7.57
C ASP A 25 -10.17 -1.91 8.10
N VAL A 26 -9.45 -1.41 9.11
CA VAL A 26 -8.37 -2.16 9.77
C VAL A 26 -8.91 -3.45 10.38
N ASP A 27 -10.01 -3.35 11.13
CA ASP A 27 -10.64 -4.51 11.77
C ASP A 27 -11.12 -5.54 10.77
N TYR A 28 -11.66 -5.07 9.65
CA TYR A 28 -12.16 -5.95 8.60
C TYR A 28 -11.02 -6.65 7.85
N LEU A 29 -9.99 -5.90 7.46
CA LEU A 29 -8.91 -6.42 6.62
C LEU A 29 -7.93 -7.31 7.38
N ALA A 30 -7.66 -7.00 8.66
CA ALA A 30 -6.61 -7.69 9.42
C ALA A 30 -6.72 -9.22 9.39
N PRO A 31 -7.88 -9.84 9.69
CA PRO A 31 -7.99 -11.29 9.66
C PRO A 31 -8.03 -11.89 8.25
N ARG A 32 -8.11 -11.07 7.22
CA ARG A 32 -8.36 -11.48 5.83
C ARG A 32 -7.19 -11.26 4.89
N LEU A 33 -6.05 -10.79 5.38
CA LEU A 33 -4.90 -10.51 4.52
C LEU A 33 -4.40 -11.76 3.81
N ARG A 34 -3.85 -11.57 2.61
CA ARG A 34 -3.16 -12.61 1.86
C ARG A 34 -2.01 -13.19 2.68
N VAL A 35 -1.74 -14.48 2.51
CA VAL A 35 -0.63 -15.16 3.19
C VAL A 35 0.70 -14.46 2.89
N GLU A 36 0.92 -14.04 1.65
CA GLU A 36 2.14 -13.35 1.22
C GLU A 36 2.30 -12.00 1.92
N ASP A 37 1.19 -11.29 2.14
CA ASP A 37 1.23 -9.99 2.83
C ASP A 37 1.48 -10.17 4.32
N LYS A 38 0.87 -11.17 4.95
CA LYS A 38 1.16 -11.51 6.35
C LYS A 38 2.63 -11.87 6.55
N ARG A 39 3.18 -12.66 5.65
CA ARG A 39 4.59 -13.07 5.68
C ARG A 39 5.51 -11.86 5.51
N GLU A 40 5.21 -10.98 4.57
CA GLU A 40 5.99 -9.78 4.32
C GLU A 40 6.07 -8.88 5.56
N ILE A 41 4.94 -8.66 6.23
CA ILE A 41 4.90 -7.87 7.46
C ILE A 41 5.70 -8.55 8.57
N LEU A 42 5.52 -9.84 8.74
CA LEU A 42 6.20 -10.59 9.79
C LEU A 42 7.72 -10.57 9.59
N ASP A 43 8.17 -10.79 8.37
CA ASP A 43 9.60 -10.87 8.06
C ASP A 43 10.28 -9.50 8.03
N SER A 44 9.54 -8.43 7.70
CA SER A 44 10.10 -7.08 7.65
C SER A 44 10.10 -6.37 9.01
N VAL A 45 8.94 -6.31 9.67
CA VAL A 45 8.78 -5.50 10.89
C VAL A 45 8.34 -6.30 12.12
N GLY A 46 8.08 -7.59 11.98
CA GLY A 46 7.71 -8.46 13.11
C GLY A 46 6.32 -8.20 13.67
N LEU A 47 5.42 -7.61 12.88
CA LEU A 47 4.08 -7.26 13.31
C LEU A 47 3.05 -8.28 12.82
N ASN A 48 1.95 -8.40 13.56
CA ASN A 48 0.77 -9.10 13.07
C ASN A 48 -0.05 -8.20 12.13
N PRO A 49 -1.02 -8.75 11.38
CA PRO A 49 -1.81 -7.95 10.44
C PRO A 49 -2.50 -6.73 11.04
N TYR A 50 -3.13 -6.88 12.21
CA TYR A 50 -3.81 -5.77 12.85
C TYR A 50 -2.84 -4.64 13.20
N GLN A 51 -1.72 -4.98 13.83
CA GLN A 51 -0.70 -4.01 14.20
C GLN A 51 -0.15 -3.27 12.97
N ALA A 52 0.13 -4.00 11.90
CA ALA A 52 0.67 -3.41 10.67
C ALA A 52 -0.32 -2.45 10.03
N LEU A 53 -1.58 -2.86 9.90
CA LEU A 53 -2.63 -2.00 9.32
C LEU A 53 -2.91 -0.77 10.19
N ALA A 54 -3.00 -0.96 11.50
CA ALA A 54 -3.23 0.15 12.44
C ALA A 54 -2.07 1.15 12.41
N ASN A 55 -0.82 0.67 12.40
CA ASN A 55 0.35 1.53 12.29
C ASN A 55 0.38 2.26 10.95
N GLY A 56 0.08 1.57 9.85
CA GLY A 56 0.00 2.19 8.53
C GLY A 56 -1.06 3.29 8.50
N TYR A 57 -2.24 3.02 9.03
CA TYR A 57 -3.31 4.00 9.12
C TYR A 57 -2.90 5.23 9.94
N ASN A 58 -2.27 5.01 11.10
CA ASN A 58 -1.92 6.10 12.03
C ASN A 58 -0.73 6.92 11.55
N SER A 59 0.26 6.30 10.90
CA SER A 59 1.50 6.95 10.48
C SER A 59 1.47 7.50 9.07
N SER A 60 0.52 7.08 8.23
CA SER A 60 0.41 7.56 6.86
C SER A 60 -0.26 8.93 6.82
N GLU A 61 0.28 9.84 6.02
CA GLU A 61 -0.37 11.13 5.74
C GLU A 61 -1.59 10.94 4.86
N ILE A 62 -1.51 10.00 3.93
CA ILE A 62 -2.60 9.62 3.04
C ILE A 62 -2.79 8.12 3.16
N CYS A 63 -4.00 7.69 3.47
CA CYS A 63 -4.33 6.28 3.60
C CYS A 63 -5.66 6.01 2.89
N LEU A 64 -5.64 5.05 1.98
CA LEU A 64 -6.75 4.75 1.07
C LEU A 64 -7.13 3.28 1.17
N THR A 65 -8.42 3.02 1.04
CA THR A 65 -8.97 1.66 1.04
C THR A 65 -9.47 1.31 -0.35
N ILE A 66 -9.06 0.12 -0.81
CA ILE A 66 -9.53 -0.44 -2.08
C ILE A 66 -10.76 -1.25 -1.77
N ILE A 67 -11.85 -0.99 -2.50
CA ILE A 67 -13.13 -1.66 -2.31
C ILE A 67 -13.56 -2.38 -3.57
N ASP A 68 -14.34 -3.43 -3.41
CA ASP A 68 -14.96 -4.13 -4.54
C ASP A 68 -16.27 -3.44 -4.97
N THR A 69 -16.99 -4.06 -5.91
CA THR A 69 -18.24 -3.51 -6.45
C THR A 69 -19.38 -3.46 -5.43
N LYS A 70 -19.23 -4.12 -4.28
CA LYS A 70 -20.20 -4.13 -3.17
C LYS A 70 -19.73 -3.26 -2.00
N ASP A 71 -18.76 -2.39 -2.23
CA ASP A 71 -18.16 -1.51 -1.22
C ASP A 71 -17.45 -2.27 -0.07
N ILE A 72 -17.02 -3.51 -0.32
CA ILE A 72 -16.31 -4.31 0.68
C ILE A 72 -14.82 -4.07 0.54
N PRO A 73 -14.09 -3.79 1.64
CA PRO A 73 -12.65 -3.59 1.59
C PRO A 73 -11.90 -4.85 1.11
N VAL A 74 -10.99 -4.66 0.17
CA VAL A 74 -10.11 -5.73 -0.34
C VAL A 74 -8.63 -5.40 -0.21
N GLY A 75 -8.32 -4.19 0.22
CA GLY A 75 -6.94 -3.79 0.46
C GLY A 75 -6.86 -2.39 1.01
N MET A 76 -5.66 -2.03 1.46
CA MET A 76 -5.37 -0.71 1.99
C MET A 76 -3.98 -0.32 1.54
N PHE A 77 -3.80 0.91 1.12
CA PHE A 77 -2.47 1.44 0.81
C PHE A 77 -2.34 2.86 1.30
N GLY A 78 -1.11 3.27 1.53
CA GLY A 78 -0.87 4.61 2.05
C GLY A 78 0.54 5.08 1.79
N VAL A 79 0.77 6.34 2.13
CA VAL A 79 2.07 6.98 2.03
C VAL A 79 2.34 7.81 3.28
N GLY A 80 3.52 7.61 3.85
CA GLY A 80 3.99 8.38 5.00
C GLY A 80 4.73 9.65 4.58
N GLU A 81 5.11 10.43 5.59
CA GLU A 81 5.71 11.76 5.43
C GLU A 81 6.91 11.80 4.49
N THR A 82 7.76 10.76 4.51
CA THR A 82 8.99 10.72 3.71
C THR A 82 8.81 10.08 2.34
N GLY A 83 7.56 9.79 1.94
CA GLY A 83 7.29 9.11 0.68
C GLY A 83 7.30 7.58 0.78
N ILE A 84 7.31 7.04 1.98
CA ILE A 84 7.20 5.59 2.19
C ILE A 84 5.80 5.13 1.79
N ILE A 85 5.72 4.33 0.74
CA ILE A 85 4.46 3.79 0.21
C ILE A 85 4.32 2.32 0.57
N TRP A 86 3.10 1.88 0.91
CA TRP A 86 2.83 0.50 1.30
C TRP A 86 1.45 0.05 0.81
N LEU A 87 1.29 -1.26 0.65
CA LEU A 87 0.04 -1.91 0.24
C LEU A 87 -0.11 -3.23 0.98
N LEU A 88 -1.29 -3.46 1.54
CA LEU A 88 -1.68 -4.75 2.11
C LEU A 88 -3.07 -5.12 1.58
N ALA A 89 -3.23 -6.36 1.14
CA ALA A 89 -4.45 -6.78 0.45
C ALA A 89 -4.95 -8.14 0.91
N THR A 90 -6.24 -8.38 0.63
CA THR A 90 -6.87 -9.69 0.78
C THR A 90 -6.81 -10.45 -0.55
N PRO A 91 -7.06 -11.79 -0.55
CA PRO A 91 -7.13 -12.56 -1.79
C PRO A 91 -8.20 -12.04 -2.78
N GLU A 92 -9.22 -11.35 -2.28
CA GLU A 92 -10.29 -10.80 -3.13
C GLU A 92 -9.81 -9.73 -4.10
N ILE A 93 -8.62 -9.16 -3.88
CA ILE A 93 -8.05 -8.17 -4.80
C ILE A 93 -7.89 -8.73 -6.23
N HIS A 94 -7.73 -10.03 -6.36
CA HIS A 94 -7.62 -10.68 -7.67
C HIS A 94 -8.89 -10.53 -8.50
N ARG A 95 -10.07 -10.42 -7.87
CA ARG A 95 -11.35 -10.27 -8.58
C ARG A 95 -11.49 -8.91 -9.22
N ILE A 96 -10.87 -7.89 -8.66
CA ILE A 96 -10.95 -6.51 -9.14
C ILE A 96 -9.63 -6.03 -9.75
N ARG A 97 -8.74 -6.95 -10.11
CA ARG A 97 -7.36 -6.62 -10.50
C ARG A 97 -7.24 -5.60 -11.62
N PHE A 98 -8.10 -5.64 -12.63
CA PHE A 98 -8.01 -4.69 -13.74
C PHE A 98 -8.40 -3.29 -13.32
N SER A 99 -9.51 -3.16 -12.58
CA SER A 99 -9.96 -1.89 -12.02
C SER A 99 -8.92 -1.33 -11.05
N PHE A 100 -8.42 -2.18 -10.16
CA PHE A 100 -7.39 -1.81 -9.20
C PHE A 100 -6.12 -1.30 -9.90
N LEU A 101 -5.61 -2.04 -10.87
CA LEU A 101 -4.39 -1.64 -11.59
C LEU A 101 -4.57 -0.28 -12.27
N ARG A 102 -5.68 -0.09 -12.95
CA ARG A 102 -5.97 1.18 -13.65
C ARG A 102 -6.07 2.35 -12.69
N GLU A 103 -6.87 2.21 -11.63
CA GLU A 103 -7.13 3.32 -10.72
C GLU A 103 -5.96 3.59 -9.78
N SER A 104 -5.30 2.55 -9.29
CA SER A 104 -4.14 2.72 -8.42
C SER A 104 -2.97 3.41 -9.12
N ARG A 105 -2.78 3.15 -10.41
CA ARG A 105 -1.74 3.83 -11.19
C ARG A 105 -1.99 5.34 -11.25
N LYS A 106 -3.25 5.75 -11.43
CA LYS A 106 -3.62 7.17 -11.40
C LYS A 106 -3.31 7.80 -10.04
N VAL A 107 -3.66 7.10 -8.96
CA VAL A 107 -3.41 7.58 -7.59
C VAL A 107 -1.90 7.68 -7.33
N VAL A 108 -1.13 6.65 -7.69
CA VAL A 108 0.33 6.67 -7.51
C VAL A 108 0.96 7.84 -8.26
N ASN A 109 0.51 8.14 -9.46
CA ASN A 109 1.01 9.29 -10.22
C ASN A 109 0.71 10.62 -9.50
N LEU A 110 -0.49 10.76 -8.91
CA LEU A 110 -0.82 11.95 -8.11
C LEU A 110 0.03 12.02 -6.84
N LEU A 111 0.22 10.91 -6.15
CA LEU A 111 1.10 10.86 -4.98
C LEU A 111 2.53 11.27 -5.33
N ASN A 112 3.01 10.89 -6.50
CA ASN A 112 4.35 11.22 -6.95
C ASN A 112 4.54 12.71 -7.25
N HIS A 113 3.46 13.45 -7.54
CA HIS A 113 3.51 14.92 -7.60
C HIS A 113 3.80 15.53 -6.24
N LYS A 114 3.16 15.01 -5.19
CA LYS A 114 3.34 15.51 -3.83
C LYS A 114 4.65 15.01 -3.21
N TYR A 115 4.92 13.72 -3.37
CA TYR A 115 6.13 13.08 -2.86
C TYR A 115 7.06 12.81 -4.02
N LYS A 116 8.09 13.63 -4.16
CA LYS A 116 9.03 13.55 -5.31
C LYS A 116 9.77 12.23 -5.36
N ILE A 117 9.84 11.54 -4.23
CA ILE A 117 10.40 10.19 -4.12
C ILE A 117 9.37 9.34 -3.38
N LEU A 118 8.88 8.30 -4.04
CA LEU A 118 8.11 7.23 -3.42
C LEU A 118 9.02 6.00 -3.32
N TRP A 119 9.05 5.36 -2.15
CA TRP A 119 10.01 4.27 -1.94
C TRP A 119 9.57 3.33 -0.82
N ASN A 120 10.12 2.14 -0.80
CA ASN A 120 10.05 1.17 0.30
C ASN A 120 10.82 -0.09 -0.09
N PHE A 121 10.61 -1.15 0.67
CA PHE A 121 11.13 -2.48 0.43
C PHE A 121 9.97 -3.44 0.23
N VAL A 122 10.12 -4.41 -0.67
CA VAL A 122 9.10 -5.40 -0.98
C VAL A 122 9.71 -6.80 -0.93
N ASP A 123 9.02 -7.76 -0.32
CA ASP A 123 9.45 -9.15 -0.26
C ASP A 123 9.59 -9.71 -1.69
N CYS A 124 10.75 -10.29 -1.99
CA CYS A 124 11.02 -10.88 -3.32
C CYS A 124 10.03 -11.99 -3.69
N ARG A 125 9.36 -12.58 -2.71
CA ARG A 125 8.37 -13.65 -2.91
C ARG A 125 6.94 -13.13 -3.12
N ASN A 126 6.71 -11.83 -2.93
CA ASN A 126 5.37 -11.24 -3.05
C ASN A 126 5.10 -10.79 -4.49
N GLU A 127 4.78 -11.75 -5.35
CA GLU A 127 4.64 -11.52 -6.79
C GLU A 127 3.56 -10.50 -7.14
N LEU A 128 2.44 -10.48 -6.43
CA LEU A 128 1.39 -9.49 -6.67
C LEU A 128 1.93 -8.07 -6.52
N HIS A 129 2.64 -7.81 -5.41
CA HIS A 129 3.22 -6.49 -5.16
C HIS A 129 4.30 -6.14 -6.18
N LEU A 130 5.14 -7.11 -6.57
CA LEU A 130 6.15 -6.87 -7.61
C LEU A 130 5.53 -6.43 -8.93
N ARG A 131 4.45 -7.10 -9.35
CA ARG A 131 3.72 -6.73 -10.57
C ARG A 131 3.07 -5.36 -10.46
N TRP A 132 2.43 -5.07 -9.33
CA TRP A 132 1.80 -3.78 -9.09
C TRP A 132 2.82 -2.65 -9.14
N LEU A 133 3.95 -2.82 -8.48
CA LEU A 133 5.01 -1.81 -8.47
C LEU A 133 5.54 -1.55 -9.88
N LYS A 134 5.82 -2.59 -10.65
CA LYS A 134 6.24 -2.45 -12.06
C LYS A 134 5.20 -1.72 -12.89
N TRP A 135 3.94 -2.10 -12.73
CA TRP A 135 2.83 -1.48 -13.44
C TRP A 135 2.71 0.01 -13.13
N CYS A 136 2.92 0.39 -11.87
CA CYS A 136 2.89 1.79 -11.45
C CYS A 136 4.15 2.57 -11.79
N GLY A 137 5.14 1.95 -12.40
CA GLY A 137 6.35 2.63 -12.87
C GLY A 137 7.48 2.71 -11.86
N PHE A 138 7.44 1.91 -10.79
CA PHE A 138 8.54 1.82 -9.85
C PHE A 138 9.72 1.06 -10.43
N LYS A 139 10.93 1.40 -9.99
CA LYS A 139 12.17 0.70 -10.31
C LYS A 139 12.69 -0.03 -9.10
N PHE A 140 13.22 -1.23 -9.32
CA PHE A 140 13.91 -2.00 -8.29
C PHE A 140 15.39 -1.66 -8.33
N LEU A 141 15.94 -1.20 -7.20
CA LEU A 141 17.32 -0.73 -7.12
C LEU A 141 18.29 -1.85 -6.76
N ARG A 142 17.94 -2.65 -5.76
CA ARG A 142 18.81 -3.72 -5.28
C ARG A 142 18.02 -4.75 -4.49
N LYS A 143 18.58 -5.95 -4.40
CA LYS A 143 18.09 -7.03 -3.57
C LYS A 143 18.97 -7.14 -2.34
N ILE A 144 18.37 -7.08 -1.16
CA ILE A 144 19.10 -7.13 0.12
C ILE A 144 18.40 -8.05 1.11
N ASN A 145 19.12 -8.53 2.10
CA ASN A 145 18.52 -9.14 3.28
C ASN A 145 18.01 -8.01 4.16
N TYR A 146 16.71 -8.04 4.50
CA TYR A 146 16.03 -6.90 5.09
C TYR A 146 15.11 -7.32 6.22
N GLY A 147 14.94 -6.41 7.20
CA GLY A 147 13.95 -6.54 8.25
C GLY A 147 14.40 -7.44 9.39
N VAL A 148 13.47 -7.70 10.32
CA VAL A 148 13.77 -8.44 11.56
C VAL A 148 14.21 -9.87 11.29
N ASN A 149 13.75 -10.49 10.21
CA ASN A 149 14.09 -11.87 9.85
C ASN A 149 15.12 -11.99 8.72
N GLN A 150 15.66 -10.86 8.23
CA GLN A 150 16.74 -10.81 7.23
C GLN A 150 16.42 -11.65 5.98
N LYS A 151 15.21 -11.55 5.47
CA LYS A 151 14.80 -12.22 4.23
C LYS A 151 15.10 -11.35 3.01
N PRO A 152 15.19 -11.95 1.80
CA PRO A 152 15.45 -11.19 0.58
C PRO A 152 14.28 -10.25 0.24
N PHE A 153 14.58 -8.96 0.14
CA PHE A 153 13.65 -7.91 -0.28
C PHE A 153 14.30 -7.10 -1.39
N PHE A 154 13.46 -6.52 -2.25
CA PHE A 154 13.90 -5.50 -3.19
C PHE A 154 13.65 -4.11 -2.60
N GLU A 155 14.64 -3.24 -2.70
CA GLU A 155 14.44 -1.81 -2.53
C GLU A 155 13.83 -1.25 -3.83
N PHE A 156 12.75 -0.49 -3.73
CA PHE A 156 12.10 0.09 -4.90
C PHE A 156 11.90 1.59 -4.75
N ILE A 157 11.82 2.27 -5.88
CA ILE A 157 11.72 3.72 -5.90
C ILE A 157 10.95 4.20 -7.13
N LYS A 158 10.25 5.30 -6.99
CA LYS A 158 9.69 6.07 -8.11
C LYS A 158 10.03 7.53 -7.92
N LEU A 159 10.79 8.06 -8.85
CA LEU A 159 11.14 9.48 -8.87
C LEU A 159 10.12 10.25 -9.71
N TYR A 160 9.78 11.44 -9.24
CA TYR A 160 8.99 12.37 -10.04
C TYR A 160 9.89 13.00 -11.11
N VAL A 161 9.44 12.88 -12.34
CA VAL A 161 10.13 13.45 -13.51
C VAL A 161 9.21 14.35 -14.31
#